data_e31d96880049495a2e4b35e8ede6fab5
#
_entry.id   e31d96880049495a2e4b35e8ede6fab5
#
_cell.length_a   1.000
_cell.length_b   1.000
_cell.length_c   1.000
_cell.angle_alpha   90.00
_cell.angle_beta   90.00
_cell.angle_gamma   90.00
#
_symmetry.space_group_name_H-M   'P 1'
#
loop_
_entity.id
_entity.type
_entity.pdbx_description
1 polymer ?
#
loop_
_entity_poly.entity_id
_entity_poly.type
_entity_poly.pdbx_seq_one_letter_code
_entity_poly.pdbx_strand_id
1 'polypeptide(L)'
;MNDSFAPLTQLLADVILPNLQAVQMSQAEQIAANDRLEQAIEDLRMHLDSRFALLSAQLTACQAELAATQAALKAAQAQAGLRAPGGMLVH
;
A
#
# COMPACT_ATOMS: atom_id res chain seq x y z
N MET A 1 37.96 46.15 29.60
CA MET A 1 36.57 45.70 29.41
C MET A 1 36.42 44.82 28.18
N ASN A 2 37.06 45.19 27.09
CA ASN A 2 36.94 44.37 25.88
C ASN A 2 37.50 42.97 26.05
N ASP A 3 38.48 42.81 26.92
CA ASP A 3 39.12 41.52 27.18
C ASP A 3 38.18 40.51 27.87
N SER A 4 37.19 40.99 28.60
CA SER A 4 36.24 40.09 29.27
C SER A 4 35.28 39.41 28.26
N PHE A 5 35.06 40.02 27.10
CA PHE A 5 34.16 39.48 26.09
C PHE A 5 34.90 38.61 25.07
N ALA A 6 36.24 38.80 24.93
CA ALA A 6 37.00 38.04 23.95
C ALA A 6 36.95 36.52 24.20
N PRO A 7 37.09 36.02 25.44
CA PRO A 7 36.94 34.57 25.67
C PRO A 7 35.56 34.05 25.39
N LEU A 8 34.51 34.82 25.68
CA LEU A 8 33.15 34.43 25.41
C LEU A 8 32.89 34.37 23.89
N THR A 9 33.36 35.38 23.17
CA THR A 9 33.26 35.43 21.72
C THR A 9 33.99 34.26 21.08
N GLN A 10 35.15 33.92 21.60
CA GLN A 10 35.99 32.83 21.13
C GLN A 10 35.27 31.49 21.36
N LEU A 11 34.70 31.30 22.55
CA LEU A 11 33.96 30.11 22.89
C LEU A 11 32.74 29.97 21.98
N LEU A 12 32.04 31.06 21.75
CA LEU A 12 30.88 31.06 20.86
C LEU A 12 31.27 30.64 19.43
N ALA A 13 32.34 31.20 18.91
CA ALA A 13 32.79 30.89 17.54
C ALA A 13 33.34 29.47 17.42
N ASP A 14 34.09 29.02 18.44
CA ASP A 14 34.85 27.77 18.33
C ASP A 14 34.07 26.54 18.75
N VAL A 15 33.02 26.71 19.60
CA VAL A 15 32.31 25.59 20.17
C VAL A 15 30.83 25.67 19.84
N ILE A 16 30.19 26.79 20.14
CA ILE A 16 28.72 26.88 20.05
C ILE A 16 28.26 26.92 18.59
N LEU A 17 28.88 27.74 17.77
CA LEU A 17 28.49 27.85 16.36
C LEU A 17 28.68 26.54 15.59
N PRO A 18 29.84 25.84 15.71
CA PRO A 18 29.96 24.55 15.04
C PRO A 18 28.94 23.51 15.52
N ASN A 19 28.61 23.51 16.82
CA ASN A 19 27.63 22.60 17.38
C ASN A 19 26.24 22.93 16.84
N LEU A 20 25.87 24.21 16.76
CA LEU A 20 24.60 24.63 16.17
C LEU A 20 24.51 24.24 14.71
N GLN A 21 25.58 24.44 13.96
CA GLN A 21 25.63 24.05 12.56
C GLN A 21 25.45 22.54 12.38
N ALA A 22 26.08 21.76 13.25
CA ALA A 22 25.94 20.30 13.23
C ALA A 22 24.51 19.88 13.51
N VAL A 23 23.85 20.52 14.47
CA VAL A 23 22.44 20.26 14.79
C VAL A 23 21.54 20.63 13.61
N GLN A 24 21.78 21.78 12.99
CA GLN A 24 21.01 22.21 11.83
C GLN A 24 21.16 21.24 10.66
N MET A 25 22.36 20.76 10.43
CA MET A 25 22.62 19.75 9.39
C MET A 25 21.88 18.45 9.70
N SER A 26 21.94 18.01 10.95
CA SER A 26 21.24 16.81 11.38
C SER A 26 19.71 16.94 11.21
N GLN A 27 19.18 18.12 11.54
CA GLN A 27 17.77 18.39 11.33
C GLN A 27 17.39 18.37 9.85
N ALA A 28 18.22 18.95 9.00
CA ALA A 28 17.99 18.94 7.55
C ALA A 28 18.02 17.52 7.01
N GLU A 29 18.94 16.69 7.48
CA GLU A 29 19.00 15.28 7.11
C GLU A 29 17.76 14.51 7.55
N GLN A 30 17.27 14.78 8.76
CA GLN A 30 16.06 14.17 9.26
C GLN A 30 14.84 14.56 8.44
N ILE A 31 14.72 15.84 8.09
CA ILE A 31 13.63 16.32 7.25
C ILE A 31 13.66 15.62 5.89
N ALA A 32 14.83 15.53 5.29
CA ALA A 32 14.98 14.85 4.00
C ALA A 32 14.64 13.36 4.11
N ALA A 33 15.06 12.71 5.19
CA ALA A 33 14.73 11.31 5.44
C ALA A 33 13.23 11.11 5.64
N ASN A 34 12.58 12.01 6.39
CA ASN A 34 11.14 11.96 6.60
C ASN A 34 10.37 12.16 5.30
N ASP A 35 10.82 13.10 4.47
CA ASP A 35 10.19 13.33 3.16
C ASP A 35 10.28 12.09 2.28
N ARG A 36 11.43 11.40 2.30
CA ARG A 36 11.62 10.15 1.57
C ARG A 36 10.72 9.04 2.10
N LEU A 37 10.58 8.97 3.43
CA LEU A 37 9.67 7.99 4.04
C LEU A 37 8.21 8.27 3.68
N GLU A 38 7.80 9.52 3.73
CA GLU A 38 6.44 9.90 3.33
C GLU A 38 6.18 9.54 1.87
N GLN A 39 7.14 9.80 0.99
CA GLN A 39 7.02 9.43 -0.42
C GLN A 39 6.93 7.91 -0.58
N ALA A 40 7.76 7.16 0.15
CA ALA A 40 7.72 5.71 0.10
C ALA A 40 6.39 5.15 0.60
N ILE A 41 5.83 5.75 1.66
CA ILE A 41 4.53 5.35 2.19
C ILE A 41 3.43 5.64 1.17
N GLU A 42 3.49 6.79 0.52
CA GLU A 42 2.50 7.14 -0.51
C GLU A 42 2.59 6.19 -1.71
N ASP A 43 3.79 5.88 -2.17
CA ASP A 43 4.00 4.93 -3.25
C ASP A 43 3.49 3.54 -2.89
N LEU A 44 3.74 3.12 -1.65
CA LEU A 44 3.25 1.84 -1.15
C LEU A 44 1.72 1.82 -1.09
N ARG A 45 1.12 2.91 -0.63
CA ARG A 45 -0.34 3.04 -0.57
C ARG A 45 -0.95 2.92 -1.96
N MET A 46 -0.39 3.64 -2.93
CA MET A 46 -0.86 3.57 -4.31
C MET A 46 -0.72 2.17 -4.88
N HIS A 47 0.39 1.51 -4.58
CA HIS A 47 0.63 0.14 -5.02
C HIS A 47 -0.39 -0.83 -4.41
N LEU A 48 -0.65 -0.70 -3.11
CA LEU A 48 -1.65 -1.51 -2.42
C LEU A 48 -3.05 -1.27 -2.98
N ASP A 49 -3.41 -0.01 -3.20
CA ASP A 49 -4.72 0.33 -3.77
C ASP A 49 -4.90 -0.31 -5.15
N SER A 50 -3.86 -0.26 -5.97
CA SER A 50 -3.88 -0.88 -7.30
C SER A 50 -4.05 -2.40 -7.19
N ARG A 51 -3.36 -3.03 -6.25
CA ARG A 51 -3.48 -4.47 -6.03
C ARG A 51 -4.87 -4.85 -5.51
N PHE A 52 -5.41 -4.06 -4.60
CA PHE A 52 -6.77 -4.28 -4.12
C PHE A 52 -7.78 -4.16 -5.25
N ALA A 53 -7.65 -3.14 -6.10
CA ALA A 53 -8.53 -2.99 -7.25
C ALA A 53 -8.45 -4.19 -8.19
N LEU A 54 -7.23 -4.67 -8.46
CA LEU A 54 -7.01 -5.84 -9.31
C LEU A 54 -7.62 -7.11 -8.68
N LEU A 55 -7.36 -7.32 -7.38
CA LEU A 55 -7.91 -8.48 -6.68
C LEU A 55 -9.43 -8.44 -6.63
N SER A 56 -10.02 -7.27 -6.40
CA SER A 56 -11.46 -7.10 -6.41
C SER A 56 -12.04 -7.42 -7.78
N ALA A 57 -11.40 -6.98 -8.86
CA ALA A 57 -11.83 -7.28 -10.22
C ALA A 57 -11.73 -8.78 -10.50
N GLN A 58 -10.65 -9.41 -10.09
CA GLN A 58 -10.47 -10.86 -10.24
C GLN A 58 -11.51 -11.64 -9.45
N LEU A 59 -11.80 -11.21 -8.23
CA LEU A 59 -12.83 -11.85 -7.42
C LEU A 59 -14.20 -11.74 -8.07
N THR A 60 -14.54 -10.56 -8.57
CA THR A 60 -15.80 -10.34 -9.27
C THR A 60 -15.90 -11.23 -10.51
N ALA A 61 -14.83 -11.35 -11.27
CA ALA A 61 -14.78 -12.23 -12.44
C ALA A 61 -14.96 -13.70 -12.04
N CYS A 62 -14.30 -14.13 -10.96
CA CYS A 62 -14.45 -15.50 -10.46
C CYS A 62 -15.88 -15.77 -10.00
N GLN A 63 -16.49 -14.82 -9.33
CA GLN A 63 -17.89 -14.95 -8.89
C GLN A 63 -18.84 -15.03 -10.08
N ALA A 64 -18.58 -14.25 -11.13
CA ALA A 64 -19.39 -14.32 -12.35
C ALA A 64 -19.22 -15.66 -13.05
N GLU A 65 -17.99 -16.17 -13.14
CA GLU A 65 -17.74 -17.49 -13.71
C GLU A 65 -18.40 -18.60 -12.90
N LEU A 66 -18.33 -18.49 -11.58
CA LEU A 66 -18.98 -19.46 -10.70
C LEU A 66 -20.50 -19.45 -10.90
N ALA A 67 -21.08 -18.27 -10.94
CA ALA A 67 -22.52 -18.12 -11.17
C ALA A 67 -22.93 -18.72 -12.52
N ALA A 68 -22.16 -18.45 -13.58
CA ALA A 68 -22.39 -19.01 -14.90
C ALA A 68 -22.27 -20.54 -14.89
N THR A 69 -21.27 -21.07 -14.21
CA THR A 69 -21.07 -22.51 -14.07
C THR A 69 -22.20 -23.15 -13.31
N GLN A 70 -22.64 -22.52 -12.23
CA GLN A 70 -23.81 -23.02 -11.46
C GLN A 70 -25.08 -23.01 -12.28
N ALA A 71 -25.31 -21.96 -13.08
CA ALA A 71 -26.46 -21.89 -13.96
C ALA A 71 -26.40 -22.97 -15.03
N ALA A 72 -25.22 -23.18 -15.62
CA ALA A 72 -25.01 -24.24 -16.60
C ALA A 72 -25.27 -25.63 -15.99
N LEU A 73 -24.77 -25.84 -14.77
CA LEU A 73 -24.96 -27.08 -14.06
C LEU A 73 -26.44 -27.33 -13.77
N LYS A 74 -27.14 -26.31 -13.31
CA LYS A 74 -28.59 -26.39 -13.07
C LYS A 74 -29.36 -26.73 -14.34
N ALA A 75 -28.99 -26.09 -15.45
CA ALA A 75 -29.61 -26.37 -16.74
C ALA A 75 -29.33 -27.81 -17.18
N ALA A 76 -28.09 -28.28 -17.01
CA ALA A 76 -27.76 -29.65 -17.35
C ALA A 76 -28.50 -30.66 -16.47
N GLN A 77 -28.62 -30.38 -15.17
CA GLN A 77 -29.35 -31.23 -14.25
C GLN A 77 -30.85 -31.27 -14.60
N ALA A 78 -31.42 -30.13 -14.97
CA ALA A 78 -32.78 -30.07 -15.38
C ALA A 78 -33.04 -30.91 -16.66
N GLN A 79 -32.13 -30.80 -17.63
CA GLN A 79 -32.19 -31.58 -18.84
C GLN A 79 -32.02 -33.08 -18.54
N ALA A 80 -31.05 -33.40 -17.68
CA ALA A 80 -30.84 -34.79 -17.27
C ALA A 80 -32.08 -35.35 -16.54
N GLY A 81 -32.69 -34.51 -15.65
CA GLY A 81 -33.89 -34.87 -14.96
C GLY A 81 -35.06 -35.09 -15.90
N LEU A 82 -35.16 -34.28 -16.95
CA LEU A 82 -36.21 -34.45 -17.94
C LEU A 82 -35.96 -35.68 -18.81
N ARG A 83 -34.71 -35.92 -19.16
CA ARG A 83 -34.37 -37.06 -20.00
C ARG A 83 -34.41 -38.38 -19.24
N ALA A 84 -33.80 -38.40 -18.05
CA ALA A 84 -33.70 -39.64 -17.29
C ALA A 84 -35.10 -40.17 -16.88
N PRO A 85 -35.96 -39.34 -16.27
CA PRO A 85 -37.32 -39.82 -15.98
C PRO A 85 -38.08 -40.19 -17.22
N GLY A 86 -37.94 -39.40 -18.28
CA GLY A 86 -38.59 -39.71 -19.55
C GLY A 86 -38.09 -41.02 -20.13
N GLY A 87 -36.76 -41.19 -20.13
CA GLY A 87 -36.15 -42.42 -20.58
C GLY A 87 -36.56 -43.60 -19.71
N MET A 88 -36.56 -43.37 -18.41
CA MET A 88 -36.96 -44.44 -17.46
C MET A 88 -38.43 -44.78 -17.59
N LEU A 89 -39.28 -43.80 -17.79
CA LEU A 89 -40.71 -44.02 -17.94
C LEU A 89 -41.04 -44.74 -19.25
N VAL A 90 -40.24 -44.53 -20.24
CA VAL A 90 -40.38 -45.24 -21.50
C VAL A 90 -40.06 -46.71 -21.34
N HIS A 91 -39.23 -46.97 -20.34
CA HIS A 91 -38.94 -48.37 -20.04
C HIS A 91 -40.07 -49.08 -19.37
#